data_8ea1093210f6bd4bccdec2b582d2e8e9
#
_entry.id   8ea1093210f6bd4bccdec2b582d2e8e9
#
_cell.length_a   1.000
_cell.length_b   1.000
_cell.length_c   1.000
_cell.angle_alpha   90.00
_cell.angle_beta   90.00
_cell.angle_gamma   90.00
#
_symmetry.space_group_name_H-M   'P 1'
#
loop_
_entity.id
_entity.type
_entity.pdbx_description
1 polymer ?
#
loop_
_entity_poly.entity_id
_entity_poly.type
_entity_poly.pdbx_seq_one_letter_code
_entity_poly.pdbx_strand_id
1 'polypeptide(L)'
;MNAPATGFSLAHLKVACSNCNLRELCLPLGLTLPDIEKLEELVATRRKVKRGESLFRAGDRFESLYAVRLGFLKSTLMSTDGREQVTGFHMAGELVGMDGISGDQHSCDTVALEDTEVCVIPYERLEDVASAVPVLRNHFHKVMSREIVREHGVMLLLGSMHAEERLAAFLLNLSQRFEARGYSRTEFVLRMTRAEIGSFLGLKLETVSRVLSRFAQEGLLEVNQKHVRILNADGLRAIVSGHGTSCESGS
;
A
#
# COMPACT_ATOMS: atom_id res chain seq x y z
N MET A 1 -23.32 23.86 -46.41
CA MET A 1 -22.11 23.04 -46.39
C MET A 1 -21.71 22.91 -44.91
N ASN A 2 -22.16 21.81 -44.26
CA ASN A 2 -21.86 21.52 -42.86
C ASN A 2 -20.63 20.65 -42.81
N ALA A 3 -19.56 21.10 -42.18
CA ALA A 3 -18.40 20.28 -41.84
C ALA A 3 -18.74 19.37 -40.65
N PRO A 4 -18.39 18.08 -40.69
CA PRO A 4 -18.61 17.21 -39.55
C PRO A 4 -17.61 17.52 -38.42
N ALA A 5 -18.14 17.71 -37.22
CA ALA A 5 -17.36 17.78 -36.01
C ALA A 5 -16.64 16.43 -35.79
N THR A 6 -15.34 16.42 -35.91
CA THR A 6 -14.49 15.27 -35.51
C THR A 6 -14.52 15.13 -34.00
N GLY A 7 -15.40 14.26 -33.52
CA GLY A 7 -15.39 13.82 -32.13
C GLY A 7 -14.09 13.12 -31.82
N PHE A 8 -13.27 13.71 -30.96
CA PHE A 8 -12.14 13.01 -30.33
C PHE A 8 -12.72 11.89 -29.46
N SER A 9 -12.67 10.67 -29.99
CA SER A 9 -12.92 9.47 -29.21
C SER A 9 -11.76 9.29 -28.21
N LEU A 10 -12.06 9.42 -26.92
CA LEU A 10 -11.17 9.13 -25.79
C LEU A 10 -10.94 7.62 -25.58
N ALA A 11 -11.27 6.80 -26.59
CA ALA A 11 -11.07 5.36 -26.56
C ALA A 11 -9.59 5.05 -26.86
N HIS A 12 -8.92 4.46 -25.85
CA HIS A 12 -7.62 3.78 -25.91
C HIS A 12 -6.37 4.67 -25.91
N LEU A 13 -6.16 5.42 -24.85
CA LEU A 13 -4.80 5.67 -24.40
C LEU A 13 -4.24 4.31 -23.95
N LYS A 14 -3.46 3.66 -24.82
CA LYS A 14 -2.70 2.45 -24.45
C LYS A 14 -1.93 2.73 -23.17
N VAL A 15 -2.08 1.84 -22.21
CA VAL A 15 -1.37 1.94 -20.91
C VAL A 15 0.10 1.62 -21.17
N ALA A 16 0.93 2.65 -21.36
CA ALA A 16 2.36 2.45 -21.58
C ALA A 16 3.06 2.20 -20.25
N CYS A 17 3.36 0.93 -19.93
CA CYS A 17 4.20 0.54 -18.81
C CYS A 17 5.66 0.98 -19.05
N SER A 18 6.10 1.06 -20.29
CA SER A 18 7.42 1.56 -20.71
C SER A 18 7.73 2.98 -20.22
N ASN A 19 6.73 3.84 -20.16
CA ASN A 19 6.84 5.24 -19.73
C ASN A 19 6.28 5.48 -18.30
N CYS A 20 6.07 4.42 -17.52
CA CYS A 20 5.53 4.55 -16.16
C CYS A 20 6.66 4.81 -15.16
N ASN A 21 6.54 5.89 -14.37
CA ASN A 21 7.52 6.21 -13.31
C ASN A 21 7.62 5.13 -12.21
N LEU A 22 6.65 4.23 -12.14
CA LEU A 22 6.61 3.12 -11.18
C LEU A 22 7.12 1.80 -11.76
N ARG A 23 7.66 1.83 -12.97
CA ARG A 23 8.12 0.62 -13.67
C ARG A 23 9.04 -0.24 -12.81
N GLU A 24 10.01 0.37 -12.15
CA GLU A 24 10.97 -0.34 -11.29
C GLU A 24 10.35 -0.98 -10.05
N LEU A 25 9.20 -0.47 -9.60
CA LEU A 25 8.46 -1.04 -8.47
C LEU A 25 7.47 -2.13 -8.90
N CYS A 26 6.81 -1.93 -10.05
CA CYS A 26 5.75 -2.84 -10.54
C CYS A 26 6.29 -3.99 -11.38
N LEU A 27 7.38 -3.78 -12.14
CA LEU A 27 7.89 -4.74 -13.12
C LEU A 27 9.22 -5.34 -12.67
N PRO A 28 9.50 -6.62 -13.05
CA PRO A 28 10.79 -7.24 -12.77
C PRO A 28 11.92 -6.57 -13.55
N LEU A 29 13.10 -6.55 -12.95
CA LEU A 29 14.33 -6.20 -13.66
C LEU A 29 14.66 -7.29 -14.68
N GLY A 30 15.17 -6.89 -15.86
CA GLY A 30 15.62 -7.82 -16.89
C GLY A 30 14.54 -8.24 -17.90
N LEU A 31 13.38 -7.57 -17.93
CA LEU A 31 12.42 -7.73 -19.03
C LEU A 31 13.00 -7.16 -20.33
N THR A 32 12.81 -7.91 -21.42
CA THR A 32 13.10 -7.45 -22.78
C THR A 32 11.98 -6.51 -23.29
N LEU A 33 12.23 -5.77 -24.36
CA LEU A 33 11.19 -4.93 -24.97
C LEU A 33 9.95 -5.74 -25.38
N PRO A 34 10.06 -6.93 -26.03
CA PRO A 34 8.90 -7.78 -26.32
C PRO A 34 8.14 -8.26 -25.09
N ASP A 35 8.82 -8.48 -23.95
CA ASP A 35 8.16 -8.86 -22.70
C ASP A 35 7.35 -7.68 -22.13
N ILE A 36 7.87 -6.46 -22.27
CA ILE A 36 7.17 -5.25 -21.83
C ILE A 36 5.93 -5.01 -22.69
N GLU A 37 6.00 -5.22 -24.00
CA GLU A 37 4.85 -5.12 -24.91
C GLU A 37 3.74 -6.10 -24.52
N LYS A 38 4.08 -7.37 -24.22
CA LYS A 38 3.12 -8.36 -23.71
C LYS A 38 2.47 -7.92 -22.39
N LEU A 39 3.25 -7.30 -21.50
CA LEU A 39 2.73 -6.76 -20.23
C LEU A 39 1.83 -5.53 -20.43
N GLU A 40 2.14 -4.69 -21.41
CA GLU A 40 1.27 -3.55 -21.79
C GLU A 40 -0.08 -4.03 -22.32
N GLU A 41 -0.08 -5.13 -23.07
CA GLU A 41 -1.32 -5.79 -23.52
C GLU A 41 -2.09 -6.46 -22.38
N LEU A 42 -1.38 -6.95 -21.36
CA LEU A 42 -1.97 -7.55 -20.17
C LEU A 42 -2.76 -6.52 -19.34
N VAL A 43 -2.22 -5.31 -19.18
CA VAL A 43 -2.92 -4.23 -18.45
C VAL A 43 -4.08 -3.73 -19.30
N ALA A 44 -5.26 -4.27 -19.07
CA ALA A 44 -6.43 -4.02 -19.89
C ALA A 44 -6.87 -2.55 -19.86
N THR A 45 -6.98 -1.97 -18.67
CA THR A 45 -7.49 -0.61 -18.48
C THR A 45 -6.90 0.03 -17.22
N ARG A 46 -7.09 1.35 -17.12
CA ARG A 46 -6.93 2.10 -15.88
C ARG A 46 -8.29 2.40 -15.27
N ARG A 47 -8.41 2.20 -13.97
CA ARG A 47 -9.62 2.53 -13.22
C ARG A 47 -9.31 3.63 -12.22
N LYS A 48 -10.13 4.67 -12.23
CA LYS A 48 -10.11 5.73 -11.23
C LYS A 48 -11.10 5.37 -10.11
N VAL A 49 -10.67 5.54 -8.88
CA VAL A 49 -11.45 5.28 -7.66
C VAL A 49 -11.39 6.57 -6.84
N LYS A 50 -12.54 7.17 -6.58
CA LYS A 50 -12.64 8.40 -5.80
C LYS A 50 -12.38 8.11 -4.33
N ARG A 51 -11.91 9.11 -3.60
CA ARG A 51 -11.77 9.02 -2.15
C ARG A 51 -13.06 8.52 -1.50
N GLY A 52 -12.95 7.47 -0.69
CA GLY A 52 -14.07 6.81 0.00
C GLY A 52 -14.82 5.77 -0.83
N GLU A 53 -14.53 5.64 -2.13
CA GLU A 53 -15.09 4.58 -2.97
C GLU A 53 -14.32 3.26 -2.78
N SER A 54 -15.04 2.14 -2.89
CA SER A 54 -14.46 0.81 -2.88
C SER A 54 -13.90 0.45 -4.25
N LEU A 55 -12.68 -0.06 -4.27
CA LEU A 55 -12.11 -0.72 -5.44
C LEU A 55 -12.80 -2.07 -5.66
N PHE A 56 -12.96 -2.84 -4.60
CA PHE A 56 -13.75 -4.07 -4.50
C PHE A 56 -14.19 -4.28 -3.04
N ARG A 57 -15.12 -5.19 -2.82
CA ARG A 57 -15.66 -5.55 -1.51
C ARG A 57 -15.51 -7.03 -1.24
N ALA A 58 -15.52 -7.40 0.03
CA ALA A 58 -15.61 -8.80 0.45
C ALA A 58 -16.87 -9.45 -0.17
N GLY A 59 -16.69 -10.63 -0.79
CA GLY A 59 -17.73 -11.35 -1.53
C GLY A 59 -17.85 -10.97 -3.01
N ASP A 60 -17.24 -9.88 -3.47
CA ASP A 60 -17.18 -9.59 -4.90
C ASP A 60 -16.37 -10.68 -5.62
N ARG A 61 -16.81 -11.02 -6.85
CA ARG A 61 -16.09 -11.99 -7.67
C ARG A 61 -14.69 -11.51 -7.99
N PHE A 62 -13.71 -12.39 -7.80
CA PHE A 62 -12.34 -12.13 -8.18
C PHE A 62 -12.13 -12.35 -9.68
N GLU A 63 -11.71 -11.31 -10.38
CA GLU A 63 -11.41 -11.37 -11.82
C GLU A 63 -10.06 -10.74 -12.16
N SER A 64 -9.56 -9.87 -11.31
CA SER A 64 -8.37 -9.07 -11.61
C SER A 64 -7.56 -8.76 -10.36
N LEU A 65 -6.25 -8.63 -10.56
CA LEU A 65 -5.36 -7.92 -9.67
C LEU A 65 -5.31 -6.43 -10.05
N TYR A 66 -4.91 -5.60 -9.12
CA TYR A 66 -4.83 -4.16 -9.33
C TYR A 66 -3.46 -3.64 -8.90
N ALA A 67 -2.71 -3.04 -9.83
CA ALA A 67 -1.48 -2.32 -9.48
C ALA A 67 -1.82 -0.86 -9.19
N VAL A 68 -1.52 -0.39 -7.98
CA VAL A 68 -1.75 1.01 -7.60
C VAL A 68 -0.80 1.89 -8.39
N ARG A 69 -1.33 2.78 -9.23
CA ARG A 69 -0.56 3.73 -10.03
C ARG A 69 -0.37 5.06 -9.32
N LEU A 70 -1.43 5.59 -8.76
CA LEU A 70 -1.46 6.83 -7.98
C LEU A 70 -2.42 6.66 -6.81
N GLY A 71 -2.18 7.38 -5.73
CA GLY A 71 -3.07 7.42 -4.59
C GLY A 71 -2.73 6.39 -3.52
N PHE A 72 -3.71 6.16 -2.66
CA PHE A 72 -3.55 5.36 -1.45
C PHE A 72 -4.84 4.59 -1.15
N LEU A 73 -4.71 3.29 -0.90
CA LEU A 73 -5.82 2.42 -0.56
C LEU A 73 -5.64 1.86 0.86
N LYS A 74 -6.72 1.48 1.50
CA LYS A 74 -6.73 0.61 2.69
C LYS A 74 -7.51 -0.66 2.41
N SER A 75 -7.07 -1.78 2.95
CA SER A 75 -7.83 -3.02 3.01
C SER A 75 -8.34 -3.27 4.42
N THR A 76 -9.56 -3.77 4.53
CA THR A 76 -10.22 -4.04 5.81
C THR A 76 -10.92 -5.38 5.78
N LEU A 77 -10.88 -6.08 6.92
CA LEU A 77 -11.68 -7.27 7.18
C LEU A 77 -12.79 -6.91 8.15
N MET A 78 -13.98 -7.46 7.91
CA MET A 78 -15.10 -7.41 8.82
C MET A 78 -15.14 -8.70 9.64
N SER A 79 -15.09 -8.59 10.96
CA SER A 79 -15.29 -9.75 11.82
C SER A 79 -16.79 -10.09 11.94
N THR A 80 -17.09 -11.31 12.37
CA THR A 80 -18.47 -11.82 12.49
C THR A 80 -19.35 -10.98 13.43
N ASP A 81 -18.74 -10.24 14.37
CA ASP A 81 -19.41 -9.33 15.29
C ASP A 81 -19.52 -7.88 14.76
N GLY A 82 -19.18 -7.66 13.47
CA GLY A 82 -19.33 -6.37 12.81
C GLY A 82 -18.18 -5.37 13.06
N ARG A 83 -17.09 -5.78 13.70
CA ARG A 83 -15.91 -4.92 13.87
C ARG A 83 -15.07 -4.90 12.60
N GLU A 84 -14.72 -3.70 12.15
CA GLU A 84 -13.80 -3.49 11.04
C GLU A 84 -12.36 -3.45 11.54
N GLN A 85 -11.48 -4.27 10.92
CA GLN A 85 -10.06 -4.28 11.18
C GLN A 85 -9.32 -3.89 9.90
N VAL A 86 -8.52 -2.81 9.96
CA VAL A 86 -7.60 -2.48 8.87
C VAL A 86 -6.49 -3.51 8.85
N THR A 87 -6.31 -4.18 7.70
CA THR A 87 -5.29 -5.20 7.49
C THR A 87 -4.11 -4.69 6.69
N GLY A 88 -4.31 -3.64 5.87
CA GLY A 88 -3.24 -3.11 5.06
C GLY A 88 -3.48 -1.69 4.56
N PHE A 89 -2.37 -1.02 4.27
CA PHE A 89 -2.35 0.24 3.53
C PHE A 89 -1.49 0.04 2.28
N HIS A 90 -2.02 0.43 1.13
CA HIS A 90 -1.38 0.21 -0.17
C HIS A 90 -1.15 1.54 -0.87
N MET A 91 0.03 1.69 -1.46
CA MET A 91 0.44 2.90 -2.18
C MET A 91 0.99 2.57 -3.57
N ALA A 92 1.26 3.59 -4.34
CA ALA A 92 1.75 3.45 -5.71
C ALA A 92 2.88 2.42 -5.85
N GLY A 93 2.81 1.55 -6.85
CA GLY A 93 3.75 0.45 -7.10
C GLY A 93 3.43 -0.85 -6.38
N GLU A 94 2.34 -0.93 -5.62
CA GLU A 94 1.93 -2.15 -4.92
C GLU A 94 0.74 -2.81 -5.60
N LEU A 95 0.66 -4.15 -5.49
CA LEU A 95 -0.46 -4.95 -5.98
C LEU A 95 -1.49 -5.15 -4.87
N VAL A 96 -2.76 -5.10 -5.22
CA VAL A 96 -3.89 -5.43 -4.36
C VAL A 96 -4.82 -6.41 -5.06
N GLY A 97 -5.64 -7.14 -4.30
CA GLY A 97 -6.58 -8.13 -4.80
C GLY A 97 -6.07 -9.57 -4.77
N MET A 98 -4.87 -9.83 -4.24
CA MET A 98 -4.32 -11.20 -4.14
C MET A 98 -5.12 -12.11 -3.19
N ASP A 99 -5.93 -11.52 -2.31
CA ASP A 99 -6.83 -12.20 -1.39
C ASP A 99 -7.89 -13.06 -2.10
N GLY A 100 -8.25 -12.71 -3.34
CA GLY A 100 -9.24 -13.43 -4.13
C GLY A 100 -8.72 -14.66 -4.89
N ILE A 101 -7.40 -14.84 -5.01
CA ILE A 101 -6.79 -15.89 -5.84
C ILE A 101 -7.21 -17.30 -5.41
N SER A 102 -7.37 -17.53 -4.11
CA SER A 102 -7.64 -18.87 -3.57
C SER A 102 -9.11 -19.26 -3.56
N GLY A 103 -10.03 -18.30 -3.67
CA GLY A 103 -11.46 -18.55 -3.42
C GLY A 103 -12.42 -17.96 -4.45
N ASP A 104 -11.90 -17.46 -5.56
CA ASP A 104 -12.65 -16.79 -6.64
C ASP A 104 -13.51 -15.59 -6.18
N GLN A 105 -13.34 -15.16 -4.94
CA GLN A 105 -13.99 -13.99 -4.34
C GLN A 105 -13.02 -13.24 -3.44
N HIS A 106 -13.17 -11.92 -3.40
CA HIS A 106 -12.41 -11.09 -2.47
C HIS A 106 -12.83 -11.38 -1.02
N SER A 107 -11.86 -11.48 -0.13
CA SER A 107 -12.07 -11.71 1.31
C SER A 107 -12.12 -10.43 2.14
N CYS A 108 -11.68 -9.30 1.56
CA CYS A 108 -11.61 -8.00 2.23
C CYS A 108 -12.24 -6.89 1.40
N ASP A 109 -12.60 -5.79 2.06
CA ASP A 109 -12.94 -4.55 1.39
C ASP A 109 -11.66 -3.75 1.11
N THR A 110 -11.55 -3.17 -0.09
CA THR A 110 -10.45 -2.24 -0.40
C THR A 110 -11.01 -0.89 -0.83
N VAL A 111 -10.67 0.16 -0.06
CA VAL A 111 -11.25 1.51 -0.16
C VAL A 111 -10.16 2.55 -0.40
N ALA A 112 -10.45 3.55 -1.24
CA ALA A 112 -9.54 4.65 -1.54
C ALA A 112 -9.51 5.69 -0.40
N LEU A 113 -8.31 6.00 0.12
CA LEU A 113 -8.09 7.05 1.12
C LEU A 113 -7.93 8.44 0.50
N GLU A 114 -7.61 8.48 -0.79
CA GLU A 114 -7.57 9.68 -1.64
C GLU A 114 -7.96 9.27 -3.07
N ASP A 115 -8.12 10.24 -3.98
CA ASP A 115 -8.38 9.94 -5.40
C ASP A 115 -7.24 9.07 -5.93
N THR A 116 -7.57 7.86 -6.34
CA THR A 116 -6.64 6.77 -6.67
C THR A 116 -6.82 6.33 -8.11
N GLU A 117 -5.75 5.96 -8.78
CA GLU A 117 -5.77 5.32 -10.09
C GLU A 117 -5.04 3.98 -10.00
N VAL A 118 -5.69 2.93 -10.49
CA VAL A 118 -5.12 1.57 -10.55
C VAL A 118 -5.06 1.06 -11.98
N CYS A 119 -4.05 0.24 -12.28
CA CYS A 119 -3.98 -0.57 -13.49
C CYS A 119 -4.70 -1.88 -13.22
N VAL A 120 -5.68 -2.23 -14.06
CA VAL A 120 -6.46 -3.48 -13.95
C VAL A 120 -5.74 -4.59 -14.70
N ILE A 121 -5.42 -5.67 -14.02
CA ILE A 121 -4.67 -6.81 -14.53
C ILE A 121 -5.59 -8.04 -14.45
N PRO A 122 -6.27 -8.45 -15.53
CA PRO A 122 -7.09 -9.66 -15.54
C PRO A 122 -6.25 -10.89 -15.16
N TYR A 123 -6.70 -11.64 -14.15
CA TYR A 123 -5.90 -12.70 -13.57
C TYR A 123 -5.64 -13.85 -14.53
N GLU A 124 -6.65 -14.28 -15.29
CA GLU A 124 -6.49 -15.34 -16.32
C GLU A 124 -5.41 -14.97 -17.35
N ARG A 125 -5.40 -13.70 -17.80
CA ARG A 125 -4.40 -13.23 -18.76
C ARG A 125 -3.00 -13.14 -18.14
N LEU A 126 -2.92 -12.83 -16.84
CA LEU A 126 -1.64 -12.82 -16.11
C LEU A 126 -1.04 -14.22 -16.06
N GLU A 127 -1.84 -15.26 -15.81
CA GLU A 127 -1.38 -16.65 -15.80
C GLU A 127 -0.86 -17.09 -17.17
N ASP A 128 -1.56 -16.72 -18.26
CA ASP A 128 -1.13 -17.02 -19.63
C ASP A 128 0.23 -16.37 -19.94
N VAL A 129 0.37 -15.08 -19.64
CA VAL A 129 1.62 -14.34 -19.90
C VAL A 129 2.74 -14.83 -18.98
N ALA A 130 2.46 -15.12 -17.71
CA ALA A 130 3.44 -15.65 -16.76
C ALA A 130 3.95 -17.05 -17.16
N SER A 131 3.08 -17.85 -17.80
CA SER A 131 3.49 -19.15 -18.35
C SER A 131 4.45 -19.00 -19.53
N ALA A 132 4.25 -17.98 -20.36
CA ALA A 132 5.10 -17.69 -21.53
C ALA A 132 6.36 -16.88 -21.18
N VAL A 133 6.39 -16.15 -20.06
CA VAL A 133 7.48 -15.25 -19.64
C VAL A 133 7.98 -15.64 -18.25
N PRO A 134 8.99 -16.54 -18.14
CA PRO A 134 9.48 -17.04 -16.85
C PRO A 134 9.93 -15.95 -15.86
N VAL A 135 10.48 -14.83 -16.37
CA VAL A 135 10.91 -13.69 -15.55
C VAL A 135 9.71 -13.06 -14.84
N LEU A 136 8.57 -12.92 -15.51
CA LEU A 136 7.34 -12.40 -14.92
C LEU A 136 6.77 -13.34 -13.87
N ARG A 137 6.72 -14.65 -14.16
CA ARG A 137 6.29 -15.67 -13.19
C ARG A 137 7.11 -15.61 -11.91
N ASN A 138 8.44 -15.59 -12.05
CA ASN A 138 9.33 -15.52 -10.90
C ASN A 138 9.17 -14.20 -10.12
N HIS A 139 8.87 -13.10 -10.82
CA HIS A 139 8.58 -11.83 -10.16
C HIS A 139 7.29 -11.89 -9.36
N PHE A 140 6.24 -12.46 -9.93
CA PHE A 140 4.96 -12.62 -9.24
C PHE A 140 5.11 -13.47 -7.97
N HIS A 141 5.85 -14.59 -8.01
CA HIS A 141 6.17 -15.37 -6.82
C HIS A 141 6.93 -14.55 -5.77
N LYS A 142 7.87 -13.67 -6.19
CA LYS A 142 8.58 -12.78 -5.26
C LYS A 142 7.66 -11.73 -4.65
N VAL A 143 6.66 -11.23 -5.40
CA VAL A 143 5.66 -10.29 -4.87
C VAL A 143 4.81 -10.98 -3.81
N MET A 144 4.29 -12.17 -4.10
CA MET A 144 3.52 -12.96 -3.12
C MET A 144 4.33 -13.29 -1.87
N SER A 145 5.60 -13.72 -2.05
CA SER A 145 6.49 -14.02 -0.92
C SER A 145 6.74 -12.78 -0.05
N ARG A 146 6.95 -11.61 -0.66
CA ARG A 146 7.11 -10.36 0.08
C ARG A 146 5.86 -9.98 0.86
N GLU A 147 4.68 -10.25 0.30
CA GLU A 147 3.42 -10.01 1.00
C GLU A 147 3.28 -10.92 2.23
N ILE A 148 3.58 -12.22 2.09
CA ILE A 148 3.60 -13.17 3.21
C ILE A 148 4.58 -12.71 4.31
N VAL A 149 5.78 -12.28 3.94
CA VAL A 149 6.77 -11.76 4.90
C VAL A 149 6.26 -10.48 5.59
N ARG A 150 5.58 -9.61 4.85
CA ARG A 150 4.95 -8.41 5.40
C ARG A 150 3.88 -8.75 6.42
N GLU A 151 3.01 -9.72 6.11
CA GLU A 151 1.96 -10.21 7.03
C GLU A 151 2.57 -10.81 8.31
N HIS A 152 3.64 -11.60 8.20
CA HIS A 152 4.37 -12.09 9.37
C HIS A 152 4.94 -10.95 10.22
N GLY A 153 5.43 -9.88 9.59
CA GLY A 153 5.88 -8.67 10.28
C GLY A 153 4.76 -7.99 11.06
N VAL A 154 3.55 -7.91 10.48
CA VAL A 154 2.37 -7.37 11.17
C VAL A 154 1.95 -8.27 12.34
N MET A 155 1.96 -9.60 12.17
CA MET A 155 1.69 -10.53 13.28
C MET A 155 2.66 -10.35 14.45
N LEU A 156 3.97 -10.25 14.16
CA LEU A 156 4.99 -10.00 15.16
C LEU A 156 4.76 -8.67 15.88
N LEU A 157 4.47 -7.63 15.12
CA LEU A 157 4.17 -6.30 15.64
C LEU A 157 2.97 -6.35 16.60
N LEU A 158 1.87 -6.99 16.20
CA LEU A 158 0.65 -7.07 17.02
C LEU A 158 0.79 -8.01 18.22
N GLY A 159 1.61 -9.05 18.10
CA GLY A 159 1.74 -10.09 19.14
C GLY A 159 2.75 -9.75 20.24
N SER A 160 3.85 -9.06 19.92
CA SER A 160 4.98 -8.92 20.84
C SER A 160 5.37 -7.48 21.19
N MET A 161 4.92 -6.48 20.43
CA MET A 161 5.35 -5.10 20.63
C MET A 161 4.39 -4.28 21.47
N HIS A 162 4.91 -3.32 22.24
CA HIS A 162 4.13 -2.31 22.95
C HIS A 162 3.63 -1.20 22.01
N ALA A 163 2.70 -0.37 22.46
CA ALA A 163 2.04 0.64 21.64
C ALA A 163 3.01 1.62 20.98
N GLU A 164 4.07 2.01 21.67
CA GLU A 164 5.11 2.92 21.17
C GLU A 164 5.96 2.25 20.09
N GLU A 165 6.37 1.01 20.34
CA GLU A 165 7.13 0.20 19.38
C GLU A 165 6.34 -0.01 18.09
N ARG A 166 5.04 -0.34 18.20
CA ARG A 166 4.15 -0.51 17.05
C ARG A 166 4.04 0.76 16.22
N LEU A 167 3.83 1.90 16.85
CA LEU A 167 3.71 3.17 16.14
C LEU A 167 5.04 3.63 15.55
N ALA A 168 6.16 3.45 16.25
CA ALA A 168 7.50 3.75 15.73
C ALA A 168 7.82 2.87 14.51
N ALA A 169 7.57 1.56 14.59
CA ALA A 169 7.77 0.64 13.47
C ALA A 169 6.89 1.01 12.25
N PHE A 170 5.64 1.37 12.48
CA PHE A 170 4.72 1.83 11.44
C PHE A 170 5.24 3.09 10.72
N LEU A 171 5.68 4.11 11.47
CA LEU A 171 6.21 5.35 10.89
C LEU A 171 7.51 5.11 10.11
N LEU A 172 8.42 4.27 10.63
CA LEU A 172 9.64 3.88 9.94
C LEU A 172 9.36 3.08 8.66
N ASN A 173 8.37 2.18 8.69
CA ASN A 173 7.93 1.45 7.49
C ASN A 173 7.38 2.39 6.42
N LEU A 174 6.51 3.34 6.79
CA LEU A 174 6.02 4.36 5.86
C LEU A 174 7.15 5.19 5.27
N SER A 175 8.09 5.64 6.10
CA SER A 175 9.28 6.38 5.69
C SER A 175 10.07 5.63 4.60
N GLN A 176 10.37 4.36 4.82
CA GLN A 176 11.08 3.51 3.85
C GLN A 176 10.28 3.31 2.54
N ARG A 177 8.97 3.12 2.66
CA ARG A 177 8.10 2.95 1.49
C ARG A 177 7.99 4.24 0.67
N PHE A 178 7.98 5.41 1.28
CA PHE A 178 8.04 6.70 0.59
C PHE A 178 9.40 6.90 -0.09
N GLU A 179 10.51 6.62 0.61
CA GLU A 179 11.87 6.71 0.07
C GLU A 179 12.05 5.83 -1.19
N ALA A 180 11.57 4.59 -1.15
CA ALA A 180 11.62 3.67 -2.31
C ALA A 180 10.87 4.19 -3.54
N ARG A 181 10.00 5.20 -3.38
CA ARG A 181 9.24 5.87 -4.46
C ARG A 181 9.81 7.24 -4.84
N GLY A 182 10.99 7.58 -4.32
CA GLY A 182 11.63 8.86 -4.60
C GLY A 182 11.06 10.04 -3.82
N TYR A 183 10.22 9.80 -2.80
CA TYR A 183 9.71 10.84 -1.91
C TYR A 183 10.63 11.06 -0.71
N SER A 184 10.34 12.10 0.07
CA SER A 184 11.09 12.37 1.30
C SER A 184 10.99 11.21 2.29
N ARG A 185 12.13 10.79 2.81
CA ARG A 185 12.24 9.81 3.88
C ARG A 185 11.80 10.35 5.23
N THR A 186 11.99 11.64 5.44
CA THR A 186 11.79 12.27 6.74
C THR A 186 10.49 13.05 6.84
N GLU A 187 9.84 13.37 5.72
CA GLU A 187 8.68 14.24 5.70
C GLU A 187 7.60 13.70 4.77
N PHE A 188 6.41 13.45 5.30
CA PHE A 188 5.29 12.90 4.55
C PHE A 188 3.94 13.24 5.19
N VAL A 189 2.87 13.10 4.40
CA VAL A 189 1.49 13.31 4.84
C VAL A 189 0.81 11.96 5.02
N LEU A 190 0.29 11.71 6.23
CA LEU A 190 -0.53 10.53 6.51
C LEU A 190 -1.85 10.63 5.75
N ARG A 191 -2.14 9.65 4.91
CA ARG A 191 -3.41 9.58 4.17
C ARG A 191 -4.54 9.00 5.04
N MET A 192 -4.17 8.11 5.96
CA MET A 192 -5.06 7.50 6.95
C MET A 192 -5.33 8.41 8.14
N THR A 193 -6.43 8.18 8.81
CA THR A 193 -6.78 8.79 10.10
C THR A 193 -6.09 8.08 11.26
N ARG A 194 -6.03 8.72 12.42
CA ARG A 194 -5.52 8.09 13.65
C ARG A 194 -6.35 6.87 14.08
N ALA A 195 -7.65 6.87 13.78
CA ALA A 195 -8.52 5.72 14.02
C ALA A 195 -8.14 4.53 13.13
N GLU A 196 -7.88 4.78 11.83
CA GLU A 196 -7.42 3.75 10.89
C GLU A 196 -6.03 3.22 11.23
N ILE A 197 -5.11 4.10 11.66
CA ILE A 197 -3.80 3.68 12.20
C ILE A 197 -4.00 2.82 13.45
N GLY A 198 -4.87 3.24 14.35
CA GLY A 198 -5.20 2.47 15.54
C GLY A 198 -5.78 1.09 15.20
N SER A 199 -6.73 1.03 14.26
CA SER A 199 -7.29 -0.23 13.78
C SER A 199 -6.19 -1.14 13.25
N PHE A 200 -5.29 -0.65 12.39
CA PHE A 200 -4.16 -1.42 11.84
C PHE A 200 -3.19 -1.93 12.92
N LEU A 201 -2.90 -1.10 13.93
CA LEU A 201 -1.93 -1.41 15.00
C LEU A 201 -2.54 -2.11 16.23
N GLY A 202 -3.85 -2.39 16.22
CA GLY A 202 -4.55 -2.94 17.39
C GLY A 202 -4.55 -1.97 18.58
N LEU A 203 -4.65 -0.66 18.32
CA LEU A 203 -4.62 0.41 19.32
C LEU A 203 -5.88 1.26 19.24
N LYS A 204 -6.27 1.87 20.36
CA LYS A 204 -7.30 2.90 20.36
C LYS A 204 -6.77 4.20 19.77
N LEU A 205 -7.66 5.01 19.18
CA LEU A 205 -7.35 6.33 18.62
C LEU A 205 -6.61 7.23 19.64
N GLU A 206 -7.09 7.21 20.89
CA GLU A 206 -6.52 8.01 21.98
C GLU A 206 -5.07 7.60 22.28
N THR A 207 -4.79 6.29 22.21
CA THR A 207 -3.44 5.75 22.40
C THR A 207 -2.51 6.22 21.27
N VAL A 208 -2.94 6.11 19.99
CA VAL A 208 -2.18 6.63 18.85
C VAL A 208 -1.89 8.11 19.02
N SER A 209 -2.90 8.89 19.40
CA SER A 209 -2.76 10.35 19.60
C SER A 209 -1.77 10.69 20.72
N ARG A 210 -1.86 9.98 21.85
CA ARG A 210 -0.95 10.19 22.99
C ARG A 210 0.48 9.81 22.66
N VAL A 211 0.71 8.69 21.96
CA VAL A 211 2.05 8.27 21.58
C VAL A 211 2.68 9.25 20.57
N LEU A 212 1.92 9.72 19.57
CA LEU A 212 2.42 10.76 18.65
C LEU A 212 2.81 12.05 19.38
N SER A 213 1.99 12.49 20.36
CA SER A 213 2.31 13.67 21.17
C SER A 213 3.55 13.47 22.01
N ARG A 214 3.73 12.29 22.59
CA ARG A 214 4.94 11.93 23.34
C ARG A 214 6.19 11.96 22.46
N PHE A 215 6.14 11.32 21.29
CA PHE A 215 7.27 11.36 20.35
C PHE A 215 7.62 12.78 19.90
N ALA A 216 6.63 13.67 19.79
CA ALA A 216 6.89 15.07 19.49
C ALA A 216 7.57 15.79 20.69
N GLN A 217 7.14 15.53 21.92
CA GLN A 217 7.76 16.09 23.14
C GLN A 217 9.21 15.60 23.33
N GLU A 218 9.48 14.35 22.96
CA GLU A 218 10.83 13.75 23.01
C GLU A 218 11.72 14.17 21.82
N GLY A 219 11.23 15.03 20.91
CA GLY A 219 12.00 15.53 19.77
C GLY A 219 12.27 14.47 18.71
N LEU A 220 11.51 13.37 18.69
CA LEU A 220 11.66 12.30 17.71
C LEU A 220 10.99 12.66 16.38
N LEU A 221 9.91 13.42 16.43
CA LEU A 221 9.16 13.86 15.26
C LEU A 221 8.41 15.18 15.50
N GLU A 222 7.99 15.82 14.43
CA GLU A 222 6.99 16.89 14.45
C GLU A 222 5.70 16.37 13.81
N VAL A 223 4.56 16.70 14.41
CA VAL A 223 3.24 16.35 13.88
C VAL A 223 2.36 17.58 13.81
N ASN A 224 1.93 17.92 12.60
CA ASN A 224 0.91 18.95 12.39
C ASN A 224 -0.25 18.33 11.61
N GLN A 225 -1.35 18.03 12.32
CA GLN A 225 -2.49 17.30 11.77
C GLN A 225 -2.11 15.95 11.16
N LYS A 226 -2.04 15.87 9.82
CA LYS A 226 -1.62 14.70 9.06
C LYS A 226 -0.16 14.78 8.57
N HIS A 227 0.46 15.92 8.70
CA HIS A 227 1.84 16.14 8.31
C HIS A 227 2.77 15.61 9.40
N VAL A 228 3.68 14.72 9.03
CA VAL A 228 4.67 14.12 9.93
C VAL A 228 6.06 14.41 9.39
N ARG A 229 6.93 14.87 10.28
CA ARG A 229 8.35 15.06 10.02
C ARG A 229 9.15 14.29 11.06
N ILE A 230 9.92 13.31 10.63
CA ILE A 230 10.81 12.53 11.48
C ILE A 230 12.08 13.34 11.71
N LEU A 231 12.35 13.70 12.96
CA LEU A 231 13.54 14.48 13.37
C LEU A 231 14.69 13.55 13.76
N ASN A 232 14.36 12.44 14.43
CA ASN A 232 15.35 11.47 14.93
C ASN A 232 14.89 10.03 14.60
N ALA A 233 15.32 9.54 13.42
CA ALA A 233 15.00 8.19 12.98
C ALA A 233 15.70 7.10 13.83
N ASP A 234 16.89 7.39 14.36
CA ASP A 234 17.63 6.45 15.20
C ASP A 234 16.97 6.28 16.56
N GLY A 235 16.43 7.37 17.14
CA GLY A 235 15.59 7.31 18.33
C GLY A 235 14.36 6.43 18.15
N LEU A 236 13.66 6.56 17.00
CA LEU A 236 12.53 5.66 16.69
C LEU A 236 12.97 4.21 16.52
N ARG A 237 14.15 3.94 15.93
CA ARG A 237 14.70 2.57 15.82
C ARG A 237 15.06 2.00 17.19
N ALA A 238 15.62 2.82 18.09
CA ALA A 238 15.93 2.40 19.45
C ALA A 238 14.67 1.97 20.22
N ILE A 239 13.54 2.68 20.04
CA ILE A 239 12.24 2.28 20.61
C ILE A 239 11.84 0.90 20.08
N VAL A 240 11.88 0.68 18.76
CA VAL A 240 11.51 -0.62 18.15
C VAL A 240 12.39 -1.77 18.64
N SER A 241 13.67 -1.50 18.95
CA SER A 241 14.62 -2.51 19.43
C SER A 241 14.51 -2.79 20.94
N GLY A 242 13.57 -2.17 21.65
CA GLY A 242 13.43 -2.31 23.10
C GLY A 242 14.55 -1.64 23.91
N HIS A 243 15.39 -0.82 23.29
CA HIS A 243 16.45 -0.03 23.90
C HIS A 243 16.01 1.43 24.15
N GLY A 244 14.70 1.69 24.22
CA GLY A 244 14.16 2.98 24.59
C GLY A 244 14.62 3.32 26.00
N THR A 245 15.30 4.45 26.15
CA THR A 245 15.83 5.01 27.38
C THR A 245 14.88 4.81 28.55
N SER A 246 15.22 3.87 29.44
CA SER A 246 14.82 3.97 30.83
C SER A 246 15.45 5.28 31.32
N CYS A 247 14.66 6.33 31.45
CA CYS A 247 15.03 7.46 32.30
C CYS A 247 15.26 6.88 33.68
N GLU A 248 16.52 6.70 34.07
CA GLU A 248 16.90 6.55 35.45
C GLU A 248 16.38 7.79 36.17
N SER A 249 15.26 7.64 36.86
CA SER A 249 14.89 8.52 37.97
C SER A 249 15.88 8.24 39.09
N GLY A 250 17.00 8.94 39.03
CA GLY A 250 17.98 9.02 40.11
C GLY A 250 17.32 9.62 41.35
N SER A 251 17.55 8.97 42.41
CA SER A 251 17.26 9.20 43.82
C SER A 251 17.34 10.65 44.29
#